data_9d30c1d4e13dc176ed6a67d0ebef7f8f
#
_entry.id   9d30c1d4e13dc176ed6a67d0ebef7f8f
#
_cell.length_a   1.000
_cell.length_b   1.000
_cell.length_c   1.000
_cell.angle_alpha   90.00
_cell.angle_beta   90.00
_cell.angle_gamma   90.00
#
_symmetry.space_group_name_H-M   'P 1'
#
loop_
_entity.id
_entity.type
_entity.pdbx_description
1 polymer ?
#
loop_
_entity_poly.entity_id
_entity_poly.type
_entity_poly.pdbx_seq_one_letter_code
_entity_poly.pdbx_strand_id
1 'polypeptide(L)'
;MKYIVKRILQAIPLLLIITFICFMLINLAPYDAIDSITTPDMTKQEIEAKREAYGLNDPVIVQYGRWLGNICRGEFGYSLRSRTSISYDLKSRIPSTIKLVLPSYLTAFLLAIVLGLVAGSHKNQWQDKLIDGICSIGIATPTFWFAMIIMFLFGYKLELFPLMGMHTIGKEDSILDFLQHFIMPYVV
;
A
#
# COMPACT_ATOMS: atom_id res chain seq x y z
N MET A 1 -13.74 -3.50 -27.07
CA MET A 1 -12.37 -2.98 -27.17
C MET A 1 -12.29 -1.45 -27.18
N LYS A 2 -13.02 -0.71 -28.02
CA LYS A 2 -12.98 0.78 -28.04
C LYS A 2 -13.23 1.45 -26.68
N TYR A 3 -14.12 0.92 -25.84
CA TYR A 3 -14.41 1.47 -24.51
C TYR A 3 -13.21 1.37 -23.56
N ILE A 4 -12.55 0.21 -23.49
CA ILE A 4 -11.37 -0.02 -22.61
C ILE A 4 -10.23 0.91 -23.03
N VAL A 5 -9.92 0.98 -24.33
CA VAL A 5 -8.88 1.87 -24.87
C VAL A 5 -9.17 3.33 -24.51
N LYS A 6 -10.44 3.78 -24.69
CA LYS A 6 -10.84 5.14 -24.30
C LYS A 6 -10.63 5.41 -22.80
N ARG A 7 -10.94 4.45 -21.94
CA ARG A 7 -10.74 4.56 -20.48
C ARG A 7 -9.27 4.64 -20.12
N ILE A 8 -8.42 3.82 -20.74
CA ILE A 8 -6.96 3.87 -20.53
C ILE A 8 -6.40 5.23 -20.98
N LEU A 9 -6.79 5.71 -22.16
CA LEU A 9 -6.36 7.01 -22.65
C LEU A 9 -6.82 8.18 -21.76
N GLN A 10 -7.99 8.07 -21.14
CA GLN A 10 -8.49 9.07 -20.18
C GLN A 10 -7.74 8.99 -18.82
N ALA A 11 -7.25 7.82 -18.44
CA ALA A 11 -6.51 7.64 -17.20
C ALA A 11 -5.11 8.29 -17.25
N ILE A 12 -4.47 8.33 -18.42
CA ILE A 12 -3.12 8.90 -18.59
C ILE A 12 -3.06 10.37 -18.18
N PRO A 13 -3.89 11.30 -18.72
CA PRO A 13 -3.88 12.70 -18.30
C PRO A 13 -4.20 12.86 -16.81
N LEU A 14 -5.14 12.07 -16.30
CA LEU A 14 -5.51 12.10 -14.89
C LEU A 14 -4.32 11.70 -13.98
N LEU A 15 -3.61 10.64 -14.33
CA LEU A 15 -2.40 10.22 -13.63
C LEU A 15 -1.31 11.29 -13.67
N LEU A 16 -1.09 11.92 -14.83
CA LEU A 16 -0.11 13.00 -14.95
C LEU A 16 -0.47 14.20 -14.08
N ILE A 17 -1.74 14.59 -14.03
CA ILE A 17 -2.21 15.69 -13.18
C ILE A 17 -2.02 15.34 -11.70
N ILE A 18 -2.45 14.15 -11.27
CA ILE A 18 -2.34 13.71 -9.88
C ILE A 18 -0.86 13.64 -9.45
N THR A 19 -0.01 13.00 -10.26
CA THR A 19 1.42 12.88 -9.95
C THR A 19 2.12 14.24 -9.94
N PHE A 20 1.74 15.17 -10.83
CA PHE A 20 2.26 16.52 -10.82
C PHE A 20 1.84 17.29 -9.56
N ILE A 21 0.58 17.20 -9.16
CA ILE A 21 0.10 17.84 -7.91
C ILE A 21 0.83 17.25 -6.70
N CYS A 22 0.95 15.93 -6.60
CA CYS A 22 1.70 15.28 -5.52
C CYS A 22 3.18 15.73 -5.51
N PHE A 23 3.80 15.81 -6.68
CA PHE A 23 5.18 16.29 -6.82
C PHE A 23 5.33 17.74 -6.35
N MET A 24 4.41 18.62 -6.75
CA MET A 24 4.37 20.01 -6.26
C MET A 24 4.21 20.10 -4.76
N LEU A 25 3.29 19.34 -4.17
CA LEU A 25 3.06 19.34 -2.73
C LEU A 25 4.30 18.89 -1.95
N ILE A 26 5.04 17.90 -2.46
CA ILE A 26 6.31 17.46 -1.86
C ILE A 26 7.36 18.56 -1.96
N ASN A 27 7.44 19.26 -3.09
CA ASN A 27 8.38 20.39 -3.26
C ASN A 27 8.04 21.61 -2.40
N LEU A 28 6.79 21.77 -1.96
CA LEU A 28 6.37 22.82 -1.04
C LEU A 28 6.64 22.48 0.43
N ALA A 29 7.04 21.24 0.73
CA ALA A 29 7.37 20.82 2.09
C ALA A 29 8.61 21.60 2.59
N PRO A 30 8.65 21.97 3.89
CA PRO A 30 9.74 22.78 4.46
C PRO A 30 11.08 22.05 4.50
N TYR A 31 11.11 20.76 4.23
CA TYR A 31 12.32 19.92 4.20
C TYR A 31 12.45 19.29 2.82
N ASP A 32 13.62 19.44 2.21
CA ASP A 32 13.93 18.77 0.95
C ASP A 32 14.71 17.46 1.14
N ALA A 33 14.95 16.75 0.02
CA ALA A 33 15.67 15.49 0.03
C ALA A 33 17.09 15.61 0.61
N ILE A 34 17.74 16.77 0.45
CA ILE A 34 19.10 17.02 0.91
C ILE A 34 19.14 17.21 2.44
N ASP A 35 18.10 17.85 3.01
CA ASP A 35 18.04 18.04 4.47
C ASP A 35 18.09 16.71 5.23
N SER A 36 17.53 15.65 4.64
CA SER A 36 17.52 14.30 5.25
C SER A 36 18.86 13.55 5.18
N ILE A 37 19.79 14.01 4.33
CA ILE A 37 21.15 13.44 4.18
C ILE A 37 22.23 14.40 4.64
N THR A 38 21.86 15.60 5.11
CA THR A 38 22.76 16.59 5.66
C THR A 38 23.22 16.16 7.06
N THR A 39 24.54 16.16 7.28
CA THR A 39 25.14 15.93 8.59
C THR A 39 25.61 17.26 9.18
N PRO A 40 25.70 17.40 10.52
CA PRO A 40 26.15 18.64 11.16
C PRO A 40 27.54 19.14 10.70
N ASP A 41 28.36 18.24 10.17
CA ASP A 41 29.72 18.54 9.73
C ASP A 41 29.78 19.10 8.28
N MET A 42 28.69 19.10 7.55
CA MET A 42 28.64 19.58 6.17
C MET A 42 28.63 21.12 6.13
N THR A 43 29.48 21.65 5.29
CA THR A 43 29.50 23.09 4.98
C THR A 43 28.31 23.47 4.09
N LYS A 44 27.92 24.76 4.16
CA LYS A 44 26.87 25.30 3.27
C LYS A 44 27.19 25.10 1.78
N GLN A 45 28.47 25.16 1.42
CA GLN A 45 28.91 24.95 0.02
C GLN A 45 28.72 23.50 -0.43
N GLU A 46 28.99 22.52 0.44
CA GLU A 46 28.78 21.09 0.15
C GLU A 46 27.29 20.77 0.01
N ILE A 47 26.44 21.39 0.83
CA ILE A 47 24.98 21.23 0.76
C ILE A 47 24.48 21.80 -0.58
N GLU A 48 24.92 23.00 -0.96
CA GLU A 48 24.51 23.64 -2.20
C GLU A 48 25.01 22.88 -3.44
N ALA A 49 26.25 22.40 -3.42
CA ALA A 49 26.77 21.54 -4.49
C ALA A 49 25.96 20.24 -4.66
N LYS A 50 25.47 19.67 -3.57
CA LYS A 50 24.57 18.52 -3.64
C LYS A 50 23.20 18.89 -4.22
N ARG A 51 22.61 20.03 -3.82
CA ARG A 51 21.35 20.51 -4.38
C ARG A 51 21.44 20.69 -5.90
N GLU A 52 22.53 21.28 -6.35
CA GLU A 52 22.80 21.46 -7.78
C GLU A 52 23.00 20.12 -8.50
N ALA A 53 23.78 19.21 -7.92
CA ALA A 53 24.03 17.88 -8.49
C ALA A 53 22.74 17.03 -8.62
N TYR A 54 21.81 17.16 -7.69
CA TYR A 54 20.50 16.51 -7.75
C TYR A 54 19.47 17.30 -8.57
N GLY A 55 19.82 18.50 -9.06
CA GLY A 55 18.95 19.36 -9.85
C GLY A 55 17.75 19.92 -9.08
N LEU A 56 17.90 20.09 -7.75
CA LEU A 56 16.85 20.64 -6.90
C LEU A 56 16.67 22.15 -7.06
N ASN A 57 17.67 22.82 -7.65
CA ASN A 57 17.61 24.24 -7.97
C ASN A 57 16.92 24.53 -9.32
N ASP A 58 16.59 23.49 -10.09
CA ASP A 58 15.88 23.64 -11.36
C ASP A 58 14.39 24.01 -11.11
N PRO A 59 13.71 24.64 -12.07
CA PRO A 59 12.27 24.84 -12.00
C PRO A 59 11.51 23.53 -11.76
N VAL A 60 10.48 23.56 -10.92
CA VAL A 60 9.69 22.34 -10.51
C VAL A 60 9.20 21.53 -11.70
N ILE A 61 8.82 22.20 -12.79
CA ILE A 61 8.39 21.54 -14.04
C ILE A 61 9.52 20.71 -14.68
N VAL A 62 10.77 21.21 -14.63
CA VAL A 62 11.94 20.49 -15.15
C VAL A 62 12.28 19.30 -14.28
N GLN A 63 12.23 19.48 -12.95
CA GLN A 63 12.40 18.40 -11.98
C GLN A 63 11.36 17.29 -12.18
N TYR A 64 10.08 17.66 -12.33
CA TYR A 64 9.00 16.72 -12.61
C TYR A 64 9.21 15.97 -13.93
N GLY A 65 9.57 16.66 -15.00
CA GLY A 65 9.85 16.03 -16.30
C GLY A 65 11.00 15.01 -16.23
N ARG A 66 12.06 15.34 -15.50
CA ARG A 66 13.21 14.44 -15.26
C ARG A 66 12.77 13.22 -14.44
N TRP A 67 12.05 13.43 -13.36
CA TRP A 67 11.51 12.37 -12.51
C TRP A 67 10.58 11.42 -13.30
N LEU A 68 9.66 11.96 -14.09
CA LEU A 68 8.76 11.18 -14.93
C LEU A 68 9.53 10.38 -16.00
N GLY A 69 10.52 11.00 -16.63
CA GLY A 69 11.39 10.32 -17.59
C GLY A 69 12.16 9.14 -16.98
N ASN A 70 12.68 9.31 -15.78
CA ASN A 70 13.38 8.26 -15.04
C ASN A 70 12.42 7.10 -14.69
N ILE A 71 11.21 7.40 -14.20
CA ILE A 71 10.19 6.39 -13.93
C ILE A 71 9.85 5.58 -15.19
N CYS A 72 9.67 6.23 -16.33
CA CYS A 72 9.40 5.57 -17.60
C CYS A 72 10.54 4.63 -18.05
N ARG A 73 11.77 4.87 -17.59
CA ARG A 73 12.93 3.99 -17.81
C ARG A 73 13.09 2.91 -16.76
N GLY A 74 12.24 2.89 -15.72
CA GLY A 74 12.34 1.97 -14.59
C GLY A 74 13.36 2.40 -13.52
N GLU A 75 13.84 3.63 -13.57
CA GLU A 75 14.77 4.22 -12.62
C GLU A 75 13.98 4.95 -11.53
N PHE A 76 13.62 4.24 -10.48
CA PHE A 76 12.83 4.78 -9.37
C PHE A 76 13.66 5.52 -8.32
N GLY A 77 15.00 5.48 -8.44
CA GLY A 77 15.92 6.12 -7.49
C GLY A 77 16.11 5.34 -6.18
N TYR A 78 16.54 6.06 -5.15
CA TYR A 78 16.83 5.52 -3.83
C TYR A 78 15.92 6.13 -2.76
N SER A 79 15.49 5.31 -1.82
CA SER A 79 14.75 5.74 -0.64
C SER A 79 15.73 6.33 0.38
N LEU A 80 15.52 7.58 0.78
CA LEU A 80 16.32 8.23 1.82
C LEU A 80 16.09 7.60 3.19
N ARG A 81 14.91 7.02 3.43
CA ARG A 81 14.55 6.38 4.70
C ARG A 81 15.20 5.00 4.85
N SER A 82 15.07 4.14 3.85
CA SER A 82 15.60 2.75 3.91
C SER A 82 17.04 2.67 3.40
N ARG A 83 17.55 3.70 2.73
CA ARG A 83 18.86 3.73 2.04
C ARG A 83 19.02 2.58 1.03
N THR A 84 17.91 2.09 0.49
CA THR A 84 17.84 1.02 -0.51
C THR A 84 17.29 1.55 -1.82
N SER A 85 17.55 0.83 -2.90
CA SER A 85 16.92 1.12 -4.20
C SER A 85 15.40 0.92 -4.09
N ILE A 86 14.61 1.90 -4.55
CA ILE A 86 13.15 1.80 -4.58
C ILE A 86 12.71 0.60 -5.43
N SER A 87 13.44 0.30 -6.52
CA SER A 87 13.17 -0.89 -7.33
C SER A 87 13.30 -2.20 -6.54
N TYR A 88 14.27 -2.27 -5.63
CA TYR A 88 14.43 -3.43 -4.74
C TYR A 88 13.27 -3.53 -3.74
N ASP A 89 12.92 -2.42 -3.10
CA ASP A 89 11.78 -2.37 -2.15
C ASP A 89 10.47 -2.76 -2.84
N LEU A 90 10.23 -2.28 -4.06
CA LEU A 90 9.03 -2.64 -4.83
C LEU A 90 9.01 -4.13 -5.18
N LYS A 91 10.13 -4.68 -5.67
CA LYS A 91 10.23 -6.10 -6.03
C LYS A 91 9.99 -7.02 -4.83
N SER A 92 10.37 -6.61 -3.63
CA SER A 92 10.17 -7.41 -2.41
C SER A 92 8.75 -7.24 -1.84
N ARG A 93 8.19 -6.03 -1.86
CA ARG A 93 6.91 -5.72 -1.20
C ARG A 93 5.68 -6.02 -2.07
N ILE A 94 5.75 -5.79 -3.39
CA ILE A 94 4.61 -6.04 -4.28
C ILE A 94 4.16 -7.50 -4.25
N PRO A 95 5.03 -8.52 -4.36
CA PRO A 95 4.60 -9.92 -4.25
C PRO A 95 3.95 -10.25 -2.91
N SER A 96 4.48 -9.70 -1.81
CA SER A 96 3.92 -9.88 -0.47
C SER A 96 2.52 -9.30 -0.36
N THR A 97 2.32 -8.10 -0.88
CA THR A 97 1.00 -7.45 -0.91
C THR A 97 0.01 -8.24 -1.78
N ILE A 98 0.44 -8.71 -2.96
CA ILE A 98 -0.43 -9.52 -3.84
C ILE A 98 -0.82 -10.84 -3.17
N LYS A 99 0.13 -11.52 -2.52
CA LYS A 99 -0.14 -12.78 -1.80
C LYS A 99 -1.20 -12.62 -0.71
N LEU A 100 -1.27 -11.46 -0.07
CA LEU A 100 -2.27 -11.18 0.96
C LEU A 100 -3.58 -10.66 0.35
N VAL A 101 -3.52 -9.59 -0.42
CA VAL A 101 -4.70 -8.83 -0.87
C VAL A 101 -5.53 -9.62 -1.89
N LEU A 102 -4.89 -10.34 -2.82
CA LEU A 102 -5.63 -11.03 -3.88
C LEU A 102 -6.53 -12.16 -3.33
N PRO A 103 -6.05 -13.09 -2.48
CA PRO A 103 -6.92 -14.12 -1.91
C PRO A 103 -8.00 -13.52 -1.00
N SER A 104 -7.66 -12.53 -0.16
CA SER A 104 -8.63 -11.87 0.72
C SER A 104 -9.75 -11.22 -0.08
N TYR A 105 -9.41 -10.46 -1.13
CA TYR A 105 -10.37 -9.81 -1.99
C TYR A 105 -11.26 -10.80 -2.75
N LEU A 106 -10.67 -11.86 -3.31
CA LEU A 106 -11.44 -12.90 -4.02
C LEU A 106 -12.43 -13.61 -3.10
N THR A 107 -11.99 -13.94 -1.88
CA THR A 107 -12.88 -14.57 -0.88
C THR A 107 -13.99 -13.61 -0.45
N ALA A 108 -13.66 -12.36 -0.15
CA ALA A 108 -14.66 -11.36 0.20
C ALA A 108 -15.70 -11.17 -0.93
N PHE A 109 -15.23 -11.13 -2.19
CA PHE A 109 -16.11 -11.01 -3.35
C PHE A 109 -17.04 -12.22 -3.52
N LEU A 110 -16.50 -13.43 -3.37
CA LEU A 110 -17.31 -14.65 -3.43
C LEU A 110 -18.34 -14.72 -2.29
N LEU A 111 -17.91 -14.37 -1.07
CA LEU A 111 -18.82 -14.30 0.08
C LEU A 111 -19.92 -13.25 -0.13
N ALA A 112 -19.59 -12.09 -0.67
CA ALA A 112 -20.57 -11.04 -0.95
C ALA A 112 -21.63 -11.53 -1.96
N ILE A 113 -21.22 -12.24 -3.02
CA ILE A 113 -22.17 -12.84 -3.99
C ILE A 113 -23.06 -13.86 -3.29
N VAL A 114 -22.50 -14.82 -2.54
CA VAL A 114 -23.26 -15.88 -1.88
C VAL A 114 -24.23 -15.28 -0.88
N LEU A 115 -23.75 -14.41 0.02
CA LEU A 115 -24.60 -13.76 1.03
C LEU A 115 -25.68 -12.90 0.39
N GLY A 116 -25.36 -12.16 -0.68
CA GLY A 116 -26.33 -11.35 -1.42
C GLY A 116 -27.41 -12.20 -2.10
N LEU A 117 -27.06 -13.36 -2.67
CA LEU A 117 -28.03 -14.30 -3.25
C LEU A 117 -28.92 -14.91 -2.17
N VAL A 118 -28.37 -15.31 -1.03
CA VAL A 118 -29.13 -15.87 0.11
C VAL A 118 -30.09 -14.82 0.67
N ALA A 119 -29.63 -13.61 0.93
CA ALA A 119 -30.49 -12.51 1.42
C ALA A 119 -31.59 -12.18 0.42
N GLY A 120 -31.27 -12.06 -0.87
CA GLY A 120 -32.22 -11.76 -1.91
C GLY A 120 -33.29 -12.84 -2.13
N SER A 121 -32.91 -14.13 -2.02
CA SER A 121 -33.85 -15.25 -2.13
C SER A 121 -34.76 -15.43 -0.91
N HIS A 122 -34.34 -14.94 0.27
CA HIS A 122 -35.11 -15.00 1.52
C HIS A 122 -35.53 -13.62 2.04
N LYS A 123 -35.91 -12.73 1.12
CA LYS A 123 -36.26 -11.33 1.41
C LYS A 123 -37.26 -11.23 2.56
N ASN A 124 -36.97 -10.37 3.55
CA ASN A 124 -37.75 -10.13 4.77
C ASN A 124 -37.80 -11.33 5.76
N GLN A 125 -37.12 -12.44 5.48
CA GLN A 125 -37.02 -13.58 6.42
C GLN A 125 -35.84 -13.37 7.39
N TRP A 126 -35.65 -14.33 8.31
CA TRP A 126 -34.62 -14.22 9.34
C TRP A 126 -33.18 -14.25 8.76
N GLN A 127 -32.97 -14.99 7.64
CA GLN A 127 -31.68 -15.05 6.95
C GLN A 127 -31.26 -13.67 6.40
N ASP A 128 -32.19 -12.98 5.75
CA ASP A 128 -31.97 -11.63 5.22
C ASP A 128 -31.65 -10.66 6.36
N LYS A 129 -32.44 -10.67 7.43
CA LYS A 129 -32.21 -9.81 8.61
C LYS A 129 -30.88 -10.10 9.32
N LEU A 130 -30.47 -11.38 9.39
CA LEU A 130 -29.20 -11.75 9.99
C LEU A 130 -28.00 -11.26 9.15
N ILE A 131 -28.07 -11.46 7.84
CA ILE A 131 -27.01 -11.00 6.91
C ILE A 131 -26.92 -9.47 6.96
N ASP A 132 -28.03 -8.75 6.89
CA ASP A 132 -28.08 -7.30 7.00
C ASP A 132 -27.51 -6.80 8.33
N GLY A 133 -27.85 -7.45 9.44
CA GLY A 133 -27.32 -7.14 10.76
C GLY A 133 -25.79 -7.33 10.83
N ILE A 134 -25.26 -8.45 10.32
CA ILE A 134 -23.82 -8.71 10.30
C ILE A 134 -23.10 -7.66 9.40
N CYS A 135 -23.65 -7.40 8.23
CA CYS A 135 -23.07 -6.38 7.33
C CYS A 135 -23.09 -4.99 7.96
N SER A 136 -24.18 -4.62 8.63
CA SER A 136 -24.31 -3.34 9.32
C SER A 136 -23.28 -3.18 10.44
N ILE A 137 -23.08 -4.22 11.25
CA ILE A 137 -22.03 -4.25 12.30
C ILE A 137 -20.64 -4.12 11.65
N GLY A 138 -20.40 -4.86 10.57
CA GLY A 138 -19.12 -4.80 9.84
C GLY A 138 -18.81 -3.41 9.31
N ILE A 139 -19.78 -2.75 8.68
CA ILE A 139 -19.62 -1.39 8.14
C ILE A 139 -19.43 -0.36 9.27
N ALA A 140 -20.13 -0.52 10.39
CA ALA A 140 -20.00 0.38 11.54
C ALA A 140 -18.69 0.20 12.32
N THR A 141 -18.03 -0.95 12.17
CA THR A 141 -16.80 -1.27 12.90
C THR A 141 -15.57 -0.74 12.16
N PRO A 142 -14.76 0.15 12.77
CA PRO A 142 -13.50 0.57 12.15
C PRO A 142 -12.54 -0.62 11.98
N THR A 143 -12.01 -0.83 10.78
CA THR A 143 -11.14 -1.97 10.45
C THR A 143 -9.89 -2.05 11.34
N PHE A 144 -9.26 -0.91 11.66
CA PHE A 144 -8.10 -0.88 12.55
C PHE A 144 -8.44 -1.37 13.98
N TRP A 145 -9.62 -1.02 14.49
CA TRP A 145 -10.08 -1.46 15.81
C TRP A 145 -10.34 -2.97 15.82
N PHE A 146 -11.01 -3.49 14.79
CA PHE A 146 -11.23 -4.92 14.62
C PHE A 146 -9.90 -5.69 14.52
N ALA A 147 -8.94 -5.17 13.74
CA ALA A 147 -7.59 -5.72 13.65
C ALA A 147 -6.89 -5.80 15.02
N MET A 148 -6.96 -4.72 15.81
CA MET A 148 -6.37 -4.70 17.16
C MET A 148 -7.01 -5.75 18.08
N ILE A 149 -8.33 -5.95 18.02
CA ILE A 149 -9.02 -6.98 18.82
C ILE A 149 -8.52 -8.38 18.41
N ILE A 150 -8.47 -8.67 17.10
CA ILE A 150 -7.99 -9.96 16.60
C ILE A 150 -6.55 -10.21 17.05
N MET A 151 -5.66 -9.22 16.88
CA MET A 151 -4.27 -9.33 17.32
C MET A 151 -4.15 -9.53 18.82
N PHE A 152 -4.94 -8.82 19.62
CA PHE A 152 -4.93 -8.96 21.07
C PHE A 152 -5.43 -10.35 21.51
N LEU A 153 -6.56 -10.82 20.96
CA LEU A 153 -7.16 -12.09 21.37
C LEU A 153 -6.34 -13.28 20.87
N PHE A 154 -6.04 -13.34 19.59
CA PHE A 154 -5.45 -14.52 18.95
C PHE A 154 -3.93 -14.49 18.92
N GLY A 155 -3.33 -13.32 18.85
CA GLY A 155 -1.88 -13.19 18.83
C GLY A 155 -1.28 -13.06 20.24
N TYR A 156 -1.84 -12.20 21.09
CA TYR A 156 -1.26 -11.92 22.41
C TYR A 156 -1.83 -12.81 23.53
N LYS A 157 -3.18 -12.92 23.65
CA LYS A 157 -3.80 -13.63 24.78
C LYS A 157 -3.82 -15.14 24.61
N LEU A 158 -4.12 -15.64 23.41
CA LEU A 158 -4.20 -17.06 23.09
C LEU A 158 -2.92 -17.62 22.47
N GLU A 159 -2.00 -16.74 22.02
CA GLU A 159 -0.72 -17.11 21.39
C GLU A 159 -0.85 -18.11 20.23
N LEU A 160 -1.98 -18.05 19.51
CA LEU A 160 -2.29 -18.99 18.42
C LEU A 160 -1.62 -18.59 17.11
N PHE A 161 -1.44 -17.26 16.88
CA PHE A 161 -0.90 -16.72 15.64
C PHE A 161 0.18 -15.68 15.89
N PRO A 162 1.22 -15.64 15.04
CA PRO A 162 2.29 -14.65 15.13
C PRO A 162 1.77 -13.23 14.90
N LEU A 163 2.29 -12.28 15.68
CA LEU A 163 1.87 -10.87 15.61
C LEU A 163 2.52 -10.08 14.48
N MET A 164 3.65 -10.52 13.95
CA MET A 164 4.45 -9.76 12.95
C MET A 164 5.13 -10.69 11.95
N GLY A 165 5.44 -10.12 10.77
CA GLY A 165 6.17 -10.82 9.72
C GLY A 165 5.28 -11.62 8.78
N MET A 166 5.90 -12.23 7.79
CA MET A 166 5.26 -13.18 6.85
C MET A 166 5.68 -14.61 7.12
N HIS A 167 6.80 -14.80 7.80
CA HIS A 167 7.40 -16.06 8.18
C HIS A 167 8.17 -15.91 9.49
N THR A 168 8.30 -16.98 10.23
CA THR A 168 9.26 -17.09 11.31
C THR A 168 10.67 -17.18 10.71
N ILE A 169 11.64 -16.51 11.30
CA ILE A 169 13.05 -16.54 10.85
C ILE A 169 13.53 -17.99 10.79
N GLY A 170 14.02 -18.41 9.62
CA GLY A 170 14.49 -19.78 9.37
C GLY A 170 13.40 -20.77 8.96
N LYS A 171 12.15 -20.30 8.72
CA LYS A 171 11.03 -21.13 8.24
C LYS A 171 10.38 -20.55 6.97
N GLU A 172 11.14 -19.82 6.18
CA GLU A 172 10.65 -19.10 4.98
C GLU A 172 10.02 -20.03 3.94
N ASP A 173 10.45 -21.29 3.88
CA ASP A 173 9.92 -22.32 2.96
C ASP A 173 8.70 -23.08 3.50
N SER A 174 8.30 -22.84 4.75
CA SER A 174 7.17 -23.54 5.37
C SER A 174 5.83 -22.89 5.00
N ILE A 175 5.01 -23.63 4.26
CA ILE A 175 3.63 -23.22 3.94
C ILE A 175 2.78 -23.07 5.20
N LEU A 176 2.96 -23.96 6.18
CA LEU A 176 2.19 -23.90 7.42
C LEU A 176 2.53 -22.65 8.23
N ASP A 177 3.82 -22.31 8.34
CA ASP A 177 4.27 -21.09 9.00
C ASP A 177 3.73 -19.84 8.27
N PHE A 178 3.77 -19.81 6.93
CA PHE A 178 3.15 -18.75 6.13
C PHE A 178 1.65 -18.60 6.45
N LEU A 179 0.88 -19.69 6.48
CA LEU A 179 -0.55 -19.66 6.77
C LEU A 179 -0.85 -19.14 8.18
N GLN A 180 -0.02 -19.47 9.17
CA GLN A 180 -0.15 -18.93 10.53
C GLN A 180 0.01 -17.41 10.58
N HIS A 181 0.95 -16.83 9.81
CA HIS A 181 1.14 -15.38 9.70
C HIS A 181 0.07 -14.71 8.85
N PHE A 182 -0.48 -15.46 7.89
CA PHE A 182 -1.43 -14.95 6.89
C PHE A 182 -2.85 -14.78 7.45
N ILE A 183 -3.30 -15.68 8.37
CA ILE A 183 -4.72 -15.78 8.73
C ILE A 183 -5.30 -14.54 9.40
N MET A 184 -4.57 -13.90 10.31
CA MET A 184 -5.08 -12.68 10.98
C MET A 184 -5.31 -11.53 10.03
N PRO A 185 -4.32 -11.09 9.23
CA PRO A 185 -4.53 -10.00 8.27
C PRO A 185 -5.46 -10.38 7.11
N TYR A 186 -5.65 -11.67 6.83
CA TYR A 186 -6.60 -12.15 5.82
C TYR A 186 -8.06 -12.00 6.26
N VAL A 187 -8.34 -12.16 7.54
CA VAL A 187 -9.71 -12.09 8.10
C VAL A 187 -10.14 -10.63 8.34
N VAL A 188 -9.20 -9.71 8.53
CA VAL A 188 -9.43 -8.27 8.71
C VAL A 188 -9.77 -7.59 7.39
#